data_b717fb556a1398973210d91e307c9d44
#
_entry.id   b717fb556a1398973210d91e307c9d44
#
_cell.length_a   1.000
_cell.length_b   1.000
_cell.length_c   1.000
_cell.angle_alpha   90.00
_cell.angle_beta   90.00
_cell.angle_gamma   90.00
#
_symmetry.space_group_name_H-M   'P 1'
#
loop_
_entity.id
_entity.type
_entity.pdbx_description
1 polymer ?
#
loop_
_entity_poly.entity_id
_entity_poly.type
_entity_poly.pdbx_seq_one_letter_code
_entity_poly.pdbx_strand_id
1 'polypeptide(L)'
;MMELSELTLKVRELAVATGAFIREERKKFSRERIEKKHAHDYVSYVDKESERRIVACLRELLPEAGFIAEEGSGTHTDEEYCWLVDPLDGTTNFIHNHAPYCVSIALRNREEILLGVVYEVCRDECFWTYKGAPAYCNDRQIRVSQVAVPDE
;
A
#
# COMPACT_ATOMS: atom_id res chain seq x y z
N MET A 1 -15.39 -10.68 -12.46
CA MET A 1 -14.63 -9.59 -11.77
C MET A 1 -15.33 -8.26 -12.02
N MET A 2 -15.41 -7.41 -11.01
CA MET A 2 -15.92 -6.05 -11.19
C MET A 2 -15.01 -5.24 -12.14
N GLU A 3 -15.51 -4.10 -12.64
CA GLU A 3 -14.71 -3.22 -13.48
C GLU A 3 -13.44 -2.73 -12.76
N LEU A 4 -12.32 -2.65 -13.49
CA LEU A 4 -11.03 -2.22 -12.90
C LEU A 4 -11.10 -0.83 -12.26
N SER A 5 -11.86 0.08 -12.84
CA SER A 5 -12.08 1.41 -12.28
C SER A 5 -12.74 1.35 -10.90
N GLU A 6 -13.80 0.56 -10.77
CA GLU A 6 -14.50 0.38 -9.49
C GLU A 6 -13.62 -0.33 -8.46
N LEU A 7 -12.95 -1.42 -8.88
CA LEU A 7 -12.03 -2.16 -8.01
C LEU A 7 -10.90 -1.26 -7.50
N THR A 8 -10.33 -0.44 -8.38
CA THR A 8 -9.23 0.48 -8.01
C THR A 8 -9.68 1.51 -6.96
N LEU A 9 -10.89 2.06 -7.08
CA LEU A 9 -11.42 3.00 -6.08
C LEU A 9 -11.60 2.32 -4.72
N LYS A 10 -12.05 1.07 -4.68
CA LYS A 10 -12.16 0.30 -3.43
C LYS A 10 -10.78 0.00 -2.81
N VAL A 11 -9.79 -0.32 -3.62
CA VAL A 11 -8.40 -0.51 -3.16
C VAL A 11 -7.80 0.80 -2.65
N ARG A 12 -8.11 1.91 -3.30
CA ARG A 12 -7.72 3.25 -2.83
C ARG A 12 -8.30 3.55 -1.44
N GLU A 13 -9.59 3.31 -1.23
CA GLU A 13 -10.23 3.49 0.08
C GLU A 13 -9.58 2.61 1.15
N LEU A 14 -9.28 1.36 0.81
CA LEU A 14 -8.57 0.42 1.69
C LEU A 14 -7.18 0.93 2.07
N ALA A 15 -6.40 1.41 1.11
CA ALA A 15 -5.05 1.94 1.34
C ALA A 15 -5.09 3.16 2.26
N VAL A 16 -6.04 4.08 2.05
CA VAL A 16 -6.25 5.26 2.90
C VAL A 16 -6.65 4.85 4.32
N ALA A 17 -7.58 3.91 4.47
CA ALA A 17 -8.01 3.41 5.78
C ALA A 17 -6.86 2.71 6.53
N THR A 18 -6.05 1.92 5.84
CA THR A 18 -4.85 1.29 6.40
C THR A 18 -3.83 2.34 6.83
N GLY A 19 -3.60 3.36 6.01
CA GLY A 19 -2.72 4.48 6.34
C GLY A 19 -3.19 5.27 7.55
N ALA A 20 -4.49 5.44 7.73
CA ALA A 20 -5.05 6.06 8.93
C ALA A 20 -4.73 5.24 10.20
N PHE A 21 -4.84 3.91 10.12
CA PHE A 21 -4.42 3.01 11.20
C PHE A 21 -2.93 3.18 11.51
N ILE A 22 -2.07 3.15 10.49
CA ILE A 22 -0.62 3.32 10.64
C ILE A 22 -0.29 4.67 11.29
N ARG A 23 -0.96 5.73 10.89
CA ARG A 23 -0.78 7.09 11.46
C ARG A 23 -1.14 7.11 12.95
N GLU A 24 -2.24 6.51 13.36
CA GLU A 24 -2.64 6.43 14.76
C GLU A 24 -1.67 5.57 15.59
N GLU A 25 -1.20 4.47 15.05
CA GLU A 25 -0.18 3.64 15.71
C GLU A 25 1.15 4.39 15.85
N ARG A 26 1.55 5.19 14.87
CA ARG A 26 2.76 6.04 14.97
C ARG A 26 2.65 7.06 16.10
N LYS A 27 1.49 7.65 16.31
CA LYS A 27 1.25 8.57 17.43
C LYS A 27 1.38 7.87 18.79
N LYS A 28 0.82 6.67 18.92
CA LYS A 28 0.95 5.84 20.14
C LYS A 28 2.41 5.51 20.42
N PHE A 29 3.16 5.09 19.38
CA PHE A 29 4.58 4.82 19.49
C PHE A 29 5.38 5.99 20.06
N SER A 30 5.10 7.21 19.62
CA SER A 30 5.75 8.43 20.10
C SER A 30 5.37 8.77 21.54
N ARG A 31 4.11 8.54 21.94
CA ARG A 31 3.60 8.85 23.29
C ARG A 31 4.15 7.90 24.34
N GLU A 32 4.25 6.61 24.04
CA GLU A 32 4.66 5.57 24.98
C GLU A 32 6.16 5.51 25.18
N ARG A 33 6.96 6.31 24.45
CA ARG A 33 8.43 6.33 24.52
C ARG A 33 9.03 4.92 24.51
N ILE A 34 8.61 4.10 23.56
CA ILE A 34 9.02 2.71 23.44
C ILE A 34 10.54 2.64 23.31
N GLU A 35 11.19 1.89 24.21
CA GLU A 35 12.63 1.65 24.19
C GLU A 35 13.04 1.00 22.86
N LYS A 36 14.28 1.30 22.37
CA LYS A 36 14.77 0.78 21.06
C LYS A 36 14.63 -0.72 20.89
N LYS A 37 14.80 -1.52 21.96
CA LYS A 37 14.65 -2.97 21.92
C LYS A 37 13.22 -3.44 21.61
N HIS A 38 12.21 -2.61 21.89
CA HIS A 38 10.80 -2.90 21.61
C HIS A 38 10.31 -2.24 20.31
N ALA A 39 11.10 -1.35 19.70
CA ALA A 39 10.74 -0.65 18.48
C ALA A 39 10.49 -1.60 17.32
N HIS A 40 11.35 -2.61 17.13
CA HIS A 40 11.19 -3.61 16.08
C HIS A 40 9.96 -4.49 16.28
N ASP A 41 9.65 -4.88 17.50
CA ASP A 41 8.46 -5.68 17.82
C ASP A 41 7.18 -4.88 17.55
N TYR A 42 7.19 -3.60 17.88
CA TYR A 42 6.06 -2.72 17.61
C TYR A 42 5.83 -2.49 16.12
N VAL A 43 6.89 -2.24 15.36
CA VAL A 43 6.81 -2.11 13.89
C VAL A 43 6.33 -3.39 13.26
N SER A 44 6.84 -4.54 13.70
CA SER A 44 6.37 -5.84 13.24
C SER A 44 4.88 -6.06 13.50
N TYR A 45 4.39 -5.62 14.65
CA TYR A 45 2.96 -5.62 14.95
C TYR A 45 2.16 -4.76 13.96
N VAL A 46 2.60 -3.52 13.71
CA VAL A 46 1.93 -2.60 12.77
C VAL A 46 1.92 -3.17 11.36
N ASP A 47 3.04 -3.70 10.89
CA ASP A 47 3.15 -4.36 9.59
C ASP A 47 2.16 -5.52 9.45
N LYS A 48 2.18 -6.44 10.39
CA LYS A 48 1.34 -7.65 10.35
C LYS A 48 -0.15 -7.34 10.47
N GLU A 49 -0.52 -6.40 11.32
CA GLU A 49 -1.91 -6.00 11.48
C GLU A 49 -2.42 -5.24 10.24
N SER A 50 -1.57 -4.39 9.64
CA SER A 50 -1.89 -3.71 8.39
C SER A 50 -2.09 -4.72 7.26
N GLU A 51 -1.19 -5.69 7.11
CA GLU A 51 -1.32 -6.76 6.11
C GLU A 51 -2.59 -7.58 6.31
N ARG A 52 -2.88 -7.97 7.55
CA ARG A 52 -4.09 -8.74 7.89
C ARG A 52 -5.36 -8.02 7.43
N ARG A 53 -5.46 -6.73 7.69
CA ARG A 53 -6.60 -5.89 7.29
C ARG A 53 -6.73 -5.79 5.78
N ILE A 54 -5.61 -5.54 5.10
CA ILE A 54 -5.56 -5.46 3.64
C ILE A 54 -6.00 -6.78 3.01
N VAL A 55 -5.38 -7.89 3.41
CA VAL A 55 -5.65 -9.21 2.84
C VAL A 55 -7.10 -9.64 3.07
N ALA A 56 -7.66 -9.40 4.27
CA ALA A 56 -9.06 -9.71 4.55
C ALA A 56 -10.02 -8.98 3.60
N CYS A 57 -9.80 -7.68 3.37
CA CYS A 57 -10.62 -6.89 2.47
C CYS A 57 -10.45 -7.31 1.00
N LEU A 58 -9.21 -7.54 0.56
CA LEU A 58 -8.93 -7.95 -0.83
C LEU A 58 -9.51 -9.33 -1.17
N ARG A 59 -9.55 -10.25 -0.20
CA ARG A 59 -10.21 -11.55 -0.38
C ARG A 59 -11.72 -11.42 -0.61
N GLU A 60 -12.36 -10.46 0.03
CA GLU A 60 -13.77 -10.17 -0.22
C GLU A 60 -14.00 -9.54 -1.59
N LEU A 61 -13.08 -8.65 -2.03
CA LEU A 61 -13.19 -7.97 -3.31
C LEU A 61 -12.94 -8.89 -4.52
N LEU A 62 -12.00 -9.81 -4.40
CA LEU A 62 -11.62 -10.74 -5.48
C LEU A 62 -11.22 -12.10 -4.88
N PRO A 63 -12.21 -12.97 -4.55
CA PRO A 63 -11.95 -14.23 -3.86
C PRO A 63 -11.03 -15.20 -4.59
N GLU A 64 -11.01 -15.15 -5.92
CA GLU A 64 -10.19 -16.02 -6.79
C GLU A 64 -8.71 -15.61 -6.86
N ALA A 65 -8.34 -14.45 -6.34
CA ALA A 65 -6.97 -13.98 -6.43
C ALA A 65 -6.05 -14.57 -5.36
N GLY A 66 -4.82 -14.86 -5.75
CA GLY A 66 -3.73 -15.19 -4.84
C GLY A 66 -3.07 -13.93 -4.26
N PHE A 67 -2.04 -14.16 -3.41
CA PHE A 67 -1.34 -13.08 -2.71
C PHE A 67 0.16 -13.29 -2.73
N ILE A 68 0.90 -12.22 -2.96
CA ILE A 68 2.30 -12.05 -2.60
C ILE A 68 2.33 -10.91 -1.59
N ALA A 69 2.56 -11.24 -0.32
CA ALA A 69 2.55 -10.27 0.77
C ALA A 69 3.85 -10.37 1.56
N GLU A 70 4.38 -9.24 1.98
CA GLU A 70 5.71 -9.14 2.60
C GLU A 70 5.78 -9.89 3.93
N GLU A 71 4.72 -9.84 4.73
CA GLU A 71 4.65 -10.45 6.06
C GLU A 71 4.17 -11.92 6.03
N GLY A 72 3.97 -12.49 4.85
CA GLY A 72 3.70 -13.91 4.66
C GLY A 72 2.26 -14.36 4.81
N SER A 73 1.29 -13.46 4.78
CA SER A 73 -0.15 -13.79 4.88
C SER A 73 -0.72 -14.54 3.66
N GLY A 74 0.06 -14.71 2.60
CA GLY A 74 -0.36 -15.44 1.41
C GLY A 74 0.82 -15.83 0.55
N THR A 75 0.77 -17.07 0.04
CA THR A 75 1.81 -17.66 -0.85
C THR A 75 1.20 -18.37 -2.04
N HIS A 76 0.06 -17.91 -2.53
CA HIS A 76 -0.55 -18.46 -3.74
C HIS A 76 -0.18 -17.55 -4.91
N THR A 77 0.68 -18.05 -5.79
CA THR A 77 1.25 -17.28 -6.93
C THR A 77 0.83 -17.84 -8.28
N ASP A 78 0.15 -18.98 -8.31
CA ASP A 78 -0.22 -19.68 -9.54
C ASP A 78 -1.61 -19.30 -10.08
N GLU A 79 -2.37 -18.52 -9.32
CA GLU A 79 -3.66 -18.01 -9.74
C GLU A 79 -3.54 -17.05 -10.91
N GLU A 80 -4.60 -16.94 -11.69
CA GLU A 80 -4.68 -16.00 -12.81
C GLU A 80 -4.48 -14.54 -12.33
N TYR A 81 -5.09 -14.22 -11.20
CA TYR A 81 -4.95 -12.91 -10.54
C TYR A 81 -4.16 -13.05 -9.25
N CYS A 82 -3.29 -12.11 -8.99
CA CYS A 82 -2.48 -12.10 -7.78
C CYS A 82 -2.30 -10.67 -7.25
N TRP A 83 -2.61 -10.48 -5.98
CA TRP A 83 -2.34 -9.24 -5.26
C TRP A 83 -0.88 -9.19 -4.80
N LEU A 84 -0.26 -8.02 -4.96
CA LEU A 84 1.06 -7.71 -4.40
C LEU A 84 0.84 -6.66 -3.31
N VAL A 85 1.23 -6.98 -2.09
CA VAL A 85 0.95 -6.15 -0.91
C VAL A 85 2.24 -5.88 -0.15
N ASP A 86 2.58 -4.61 0.00
CA ASP A 86 3.53 -4.12 1.00
C ASP A 86 2.73 -3.22 1.95
N PRO A 87 2.44 -3.70 3.17
CA PRO A 87 1.55 -2.99 4.08
C PRO A 87 2.16 -1.73 4.68
N LEU A 88 3.48 -1.69 4.81
CA LEU A 88 4.24 -0.53 5.32
C LEU A 88 5.63 -0.50 4.68
N ASP A 89 5.73 0.13 3.53
CA ASP A 89 7.00 0.42 2.86
C ASP A 89 7.66 1.64 3.51
N GLY A 90 8.89 1.48 3.95
CA GLY A 90 9.64 2.50 4.68
C GLY A 90 9.56 2.33 6.20
N THR A 91 9.68 1.09 6.70
CA THR A 91 9.65 0.76 8.14
C THR A 91 10.70 1.51 8.96
N THR A 92 11.89 1.72 8.42
CA THR A 92 12.95 2.53 9.05
C THR A 92 12.50 3.99 9.22
N ASN A 93 11.90 4.57 8.21
CA ASN A 93 11.34 5.92 8.28
C ASN A 93 10.22 6.01 9.31
N PHE A 94 9.36 4.99 9.36
CA PHE A 94 8.29 4.91 10.36
C PHE A 94 8.85 4.90 11.78
N ILE A 95 9.89 4.10 12.07
CA ILE A 95 10.55 4.04 13.39
C ILE A 95 11.06 5.43 13.79
N HIS A 96 11.70 6.13 12.87
CA HIS A 96 12.32 7.43 13.13
C HIS A 96 11.37 8.62 12.95
N ASN A 97 10.08 8.37 12.77
CA ASN A 97 9.07 9.40 12.50
C ASN A 97 9.47 10.33 11.33
N HIS A 98 9.94 9.74 10.27
CA HIS A 98 10.47 10.44 9.09
C HIS A 98 9.68 10.03 7.83
N ALA A 99 9.24 11.00 7.06
CA ALA A 99 8.60 10.74 5.78
C ALA A 99 9.66 10.34 4.72
N PRO A 100 9.27 9.59 3.66
CA PRO A 100 7.95 8.98 3.47
C PRO A 100 7.85 7.57 4.04
N TYR A 101 6.65 7.11 4.29
CA TYR A 101 6.30 5.70 4.40
C TYR A 101 4.89 5.47 3.82
N CYS A 102 4.71 4.34 3.17
CA CYS A 102 3.59 4.12 2.25
C CYS A 102 2.90 2.78 2.46
N VAL A 103 1.64 2.70 2.06
CA VAL A 103 0.93 1.45 1.80
C VAL A 103 0.93 1.22 0.29
N SER A 104 1.39 0.06 -0.16
CA SER A 104 1.48 -0.30 -1.59
C SER A 104 0.65 -1.54 -1.88
N ILE A 105 -0.29 -1.43 -2.81
CA ILE A 105 -1.16 -2.52 -3.23
C ILE A 105 -1.24 -2.52 -4.75
N ALA A 106 -0.99 -3.68 -5.37
CA ALA A 106 -1.16 -3.86 -6.80
C ALA A 106 -1.89 -5.17 -7.11
N LEU A 107 -2.58 -5.21 -8.23
CA LEU A 107 -3.16 -6.43 -8.80
C LEU A 107 -2.48 -6.71 -10.13
N ARG A 108 -2.04 -7.94 -10.32
CA ARG A 108 -1.55 -8.43 -11.62
C ARG A 108 -2.39 -9.61 -12.11
N ASN A 109 -2.41 -9.82 -13.42
CA ASN A 109 -2.67 -11.12 -14.02
C ASN A 109 -1.31 -11.79 -14.36
N ARG A 110 -1.33 -12.84 -15.17
CA ARG A 110 -0.10 -13.54 -15.58
C ARG A 110 0.81 -12.72 -16.48
N GLU A 111 0.28 -11.72 -17.16
CA GLU A 111 0.99 -10.96 -18.21
C GLU A 111 1.40 -9.57 -17.76
N GLU A 112 0.57 -8.92 -16.94
CA GLU A 112 0.75 -7.49 -16.66
C GLU A 112 0.15 -7.05 -15.32
N ILE A 113 0.53 -5.86 -14.88
CA ILE A 113 -0.11 -5.17 -13.75
C ILE A 113 -1.42 -4.53 -14.22
N LEU A 114 -2.50 -4.81 -13.52
CA LEU A 114 -3.84 -4.33 -13.85
C LEU A 114 -4.21 -3.04 -13.13
N LEU A 115 -3.79 -2.91 -11.88
CA LEU A 115 -3.95 -1.69 -11.09
C LEU A 115 -2.83 -1.55 -10.07
N GLY A 116 -2.60 -0.33 -9.62
CA GLY A 116 -1.67 -0.03 -8.55
C GLY A 116 -2.12 1.17 -7.74
N VAL A 117 -1.94 1.06 -6.43
CA VAL A 117 -2.25 2.10 -5.46
C VAL A 117 -1.08 2.21 -4.47
N VAL A 118 -0.55 3.41 -4.32
CA VAL A 118 0.48 3.73 -3.32
C VAL A 118 0.00 4.92 -2.51
N TYR A 119 -0.22 4.71 -1.22
CA TYR A 119 -0.66 5.76 -0.32
C TYR A 119 0.48 6.22 0.58
N GLU A 120 0.93 7.45 0.39
CA GLU A 120 1.93 8.09 1.26
C GLU A 120 1.23 8.65 2.50
N VAL A 121 1.54 8.06 3.65
CA VAL A 121 0.78 8.26 4.89
C VAL A 121 1.00 9.65 5.50
N CYS A 122 2.23 10.19 5.43
CA CYS A 122 2.57 11.46 6.08
C CYS A 122 1.97 12.67 5.39
N ARG A 123 1.87 12.62 4.05
CA ARG A 123 1.36 13.73 3.22
C ARG A 123 -0.09 13.57 2.82
N ASP A 124 -0.70 12.42 3.16
CA ASP A 124 -2.07 12.10 2.74
C ASP A 124 -2.23 12.19 1.22
N GLU A 125 -1.26 11.57 0.51
CA GLU A 125 -1.23 11.53 -0.95
C GLU A 125 -1.42 10.09 -1.44
N CYS A 126 -2.49 9.85 -2.19
CA CYS A 126 -2.78 8.56 -2.81
C CYS A 126 -2.48 8.60 -4.30
N PHE A 127 -1.45 7.87 -4.71
CA PHE A 127 -1.06 7.69 -6.11
C PHE A 127 -1.73 6.42 -6.63
N TRP A 128 -2.43 6.51 -7.75
CA TRP A 128 -3.16 5.35 -8.26
C TRP A 128 -3.39 5.41 -9.77
N THR A 129 -3.52 4.24 -10.34
CA THR A 129 -3.92 4.03 -11.74
C THR A 129 -4.44 2.63 -11.95
N TYR A 130 -5.02 2.38 -13.10
CA TYR A 130 -5.37 1.05 -13.59
C TYR A 130 -5.13 0.98 -15.11
N LYS A 131 -5.09 -0.22 -15.65
CA LYS A 131 -4.83 -0.44 -17.08
C LYS A 131 -5.81 0.37 -17.93
N GLY A 132 -5.25 1.18 -18.83
CA GLY A 132 -5.99 2.05 -19.73
C GLY A 132 -6.38 3.43 -19.16
N ALA A 133 -6.05 3.69 -17.88
CA ALA A 133 -6.30 4.98 -17.25
C ALA A 133 -5.03 5.84 -17.17
N PRO A 134 -5.17 7.18 -17.05
CA PRO A 134 -4.09 8.05 -16.63
C PRO A 134 -3.68 7.75 -15.19
N ALA A 135 -2.52 8.27 -14.76
CA ALA A 135 -2.12 8.25 -13.35
C ALA A 135 -2.73 9.43 -12.59
N TYR A 136 -3.03 9.19 -11.31
CA TYR A 136 -3.63 10.18 -10.41
C TYR A 136 -2.85 10.30 -9.11
N CYS A 137 -2.83 11.52 -8.57
CA CYS A 137 -2.52 11.79 -7.17
C CYS A 137 -3.77 12.37 -6.53
N ASN A 138 -4.38 11.66 -5.60
CA ASN A 138 -5.72 11.95 -5.08
C ASN A 138 -6.73 12.05 -6.25
N ASP A 139 -7.38 13.17 -6.45
CA ASP A 139 -8.35 13.35 -7.54
C ASP A 139 -7.77 14.10 -8.75
N ARG A 140 -6.47 14.38 -8.74
CA ARG A 140 -5.77 15.12 -9.79
C ARG A 140 -5.00 14.17 -10.69
N GLN A 141 -5.20 14.29 -11.99
CA GLN A 141 -4.36 13.61 -12.99
C GLN A 141 -2.93 14.15 -12.94
N ILE A 142 -1.96 13.23 -12.96
CA ILE A 142 -0.53 13.57 -12.97
C ILE A 142 0.14 12.98 -14.22
N ARG A 143 1.28 13.57 -14.59
CA ARG A 143 2.12 13.14 -15.72
C ARG A 143 3.58 13.28 -15.34
N VAL A 144 4.44 12.52 -15.99
CA VAL A 144 5.89 12.70 -15.91
C VAL A 144 6.32 14.05 -16.50
N SER A 145 7.44 14.56 -16.03
CA SER A 145 8.09 15.73 -16.62
C SER A 145 8.48 15.45 -18.08
N GLN A 146 8.45 16.49 -18.92
CA GLN A 146 8.98 16.44 -20.29
C GLN A 146 10.48 16.73 -20.38
N VAL A 147 11.13 16.98 -19.23
CA VAL A 147 12.57 17.22 -19.17
C VAL A 147 13.32 15.93 -19.43
N ALA A 148 14.06 15.87 -20.53
CA ALA A 148 14.80 14.68 -20.94
C ALA A 148 16.20 14.56 -20.28
N VAL A 149 16.74 15.67 -19.78
CA VAL A 149 18.08 15.74 -19.15
C VAL A 149 17.94 16.57 -17.87
N PRO A 150 18.54 16.14 -16.75
CA PRO A 150 18.61 16.97 -15.55
C PRO A 150 19.36 18.27 -15.85
N ASP A 151 18.88 19.38 -15.30
CA ASP A 151 19.65 20.63 -15.30
C ASP A 151 20.94 20.41 -14.50
N GLU A 152 22.08 20.82 -15.07
CA GLU A 152 23.39 20.77 -14.41
C GLU A 152 23.50 21.76 -13.24
#